data_7f5e687f3879594e13e33a6843783679
#
_entry.id   7f5e687f3879594e13e33a6843783679
#
_cell.length_a   1.000
_cell.length_b   1.000
_cell.length_c   1.000
_cell.angle_alpha   90.00
_cell.angle_beta   90.00
_cell.angle_gamma   90.00
#
_symmetry.space_group_name_H-M   'P 1'
#
loop_
_entity.id
_entity.type
_entity.pdbx_description
1 polymer ?
#
loop_
_entity_poly.entity_id
_entity_poly.type
_entity_poly.pdbx_seq_one_letter_code
_entity_poly.pdbx_strand_id
1 'polypeptide(L)'
;MKKYQSINIIVVLLFVSIFTAQAQEERNQGIIWSYLHGWEYGIKAGFSIGGTSPLPLPKEIRKIDSYAPGIAISIEGNATKWFDPKWGMTVGVRLENKNMTTEATVKNYGMKIINTNGGELQGLWTGGVKTKVKNSYLTIPVVANYKISNRWKLSAGPYISYLIERGFSGHVYDGHLRTPDQTGSRVVFSGESIATYDFSENSNGDYN
;
A
#
# COMPACT_ATOMS: atom_id res chain seq x y z
N MET A 1 20.92 -21.08 10.32
CA MET A 1 21.14 -19.66 10.60
C MET A 1 22.36 -19.04 9.89
N LYS A 2 23.44 -19.75 9.55
CA LYS A 2 24.64 -19.18 8.88
C LYS A 2 24.42 -18.73 7.41
N LYS A 3 23.47 -19.30 6.69
CA LYS A 3 23.24 -19.01 5.25
C LYS A 3 22.64 -17.62 4.99
N TYR A 4 21.81 -17.11 5.90
CA TYR A 4 21.19 -15.77 5.78
C TYR A 4 22.14 -14.63 6.14
N GLN A 5 23.13 -14.87 7.01
CA GLN A 5 24.15 -13.87 7.33
C GLN A 5 25.06 -13.57 6.14
N SER A 6 25.40 -14.59 5.34
CA SER A 6 26.23 -14.40 4.14
C SER A 6 25.53 -13.59 3.05
N ILE A 7 24.21 -13.75 2.88
CA ILE A 7 23.42 -12.99 1.90
C ILE A 7 23.37 -11.51 2.29
N ASN A 8 23.15 -11.20 3.57
CA ASN A 8 23.12 -9.82 4.03
C ASN A 8 24.47 -9.11 3.87
N ILE A 9 25.59 -9.82 4.09
CA ILE A 9 26.93 -9.26 3.89
C ILE A 9 27.20 -8.98 2.41
N ILE A 10 26.77 -9.86 1.51
CA ILE A 10 26.91 -9.66 0.04
C ILE A 10 26.08 -8.47 -0.43
N VAL A 11 24.86 -8.30 0.07
CA VAL A 11 24.00 -7.16 -0.27
C VAL A 11 24.60 -5.86 0.23
N VAL A 12 25.15 -5.83 1.45
CA VAL A 12 25.83 -4.65 2.01
C VAL A 12 27.11 -4.32 1.22
N LEU A 13 27.90 -5.33 0.83
CA LEU A 13 29.11 -5.14 0.01
C LEU A 13 28.79 -4.64 -1.40
N LEU A 14 27.68 -5.12 -2.00
CA LEU A 14 27.16 -4.60 -3.28
C LEU A 14 26.73 -3.14 -3.16
N PHE A 15 26.07 -2.76 -2.07
CA PHE A 15 25.71 -1.36 -1.81
C PHE A 15 26.94 -0.46 -1.63
N VAL A 16 27.94 -0.90 -0.88
CA VAL A 16 29.18 -0.13 -0.64
C VAL A 16 29.98 0.04 -1.93
N SER A 17 30.02 -0.97 -2.83
CA SER A 17 30.74 -0.88 -4.10
C SER A 17 30.11 0.14 -5.09
N ILE A 18 28.83 0.44 -4.97
CA ILE A 18 28.16 1.47 -5.80
C ILE A 18 28.64 2.88 -5.42
N PHE A 19 28.99 3.11 -4.15
CA PHE A 19 29.46 4.43 -3.69
C PHE A 19 30.93 4.71 -3.99
N THR A 20 31.75 3.69 -4.22
CA THR A 20 33.19 3.87 -4.54
C THR A 20 33.46 4.08 -6.03
N ALA A 21 32.48 3.91 -6.90
CA ALA A 21 32.66 4.07 -8.36
C ALA A 21 32.72 5.53 -8.85
N GLN A 22 32.59 6.53 -7.96
CA GLN A 22 32.58 7.96 -8.34
C GLN A 22 33.97 8.63 -8.34
N ALA A 23 35.05 7.90 -8.13
CA ALA A 23 36.39 8.46 -7.99
C ALA A 23 37.35 8.05 -9.12
N GLN A 24 36.89 7.96 -10.39
CA GLN A 24 37.79 7.78 -11.51
C GLN A 24 37.70 8.93 -12.50
N GLU A 25 38.88 9.53 -12.72
CA GLU A 25 39.19 10.65 -13.60
C GLU A 25 38.66 10.50 -15.03
N GLU A 26 38.31 11.65 -15.63
CA GLU A 26 37.93 11.83 -17.00
C GLU A 26 39.02 11.32 -17.98
N ARG A 27 38.75 10.20 -18.59
CA ARG A 27 39.56 9.72 -19.71
C ARG A 27 38.66 9.32 -20.87
N ASN A 28 38.74 10.07 -21.96
CA ASN A 28 38.19 9.84 -23.32
C ASN A 28 37.06 8.81 -23.39
N GLN A 29 35.87 9.26 -23.07
CA GLN A 29 34.73 8.37 -22.91
C GLN A 29 33.83 8.49 -24.12
N GLY A 30 33.54 7.35 -24.75
CA GLY A 30 32.79 7.26 -26.00
C GLY A 30 31.35 7.77 -25.89
N ILE A 31 30.64 7.75 -27.00
CA ILE A 31 29.25 8.27 -27.16
C ILE A 31 28.29 7.79 -26.05
N ILE A 32 28.43 6.56 -25.58
CA ILE A 32 27.60 5.99 -24.52
C ILE A 32 27.81 6.73 -23.18
N TRP A 33 29.06 7.10 -22.87
CA TRP A 33 29.37 7.84 -21.65
C TRP A 33 28.84 9.27 -21.71
N SER A 34 28.92 9.93 -22.85
CA SER A 34 28.34 11.27 -23.04
C SER A 34 26.82 11.28 -22.83
N TYR A 35 26.13 10.20 -23.21
CA TYR A 35 24.68 10.04 -22.95
C TYR A 35 24.36 9.79 -21.47
N LEU A 36 25.23 9.10 -20.74
CA LEU A 36 25.09 8.82 -19.31
C LEU A 36 25.53 10.01 -18.44
N HIS A 37 26.31 10.94 -18.99
CA HIS A 37 26.74 12.14 -18.25
C HIS A 37 25.58 13.11 -18.03
N GLY A 38 25.60 13.78 -16.88
CA GLY A 38 24.58 14.74 -16.48
C GLY A 38 23.31 14.12 -15.91
N TRP A 39 23.37 12.86 -15.49
CA TRP A 39 22.36 12.25 -14.65
C TRP A 39 22.74 12.38 -13.17
N GLU A 40 21.79 12.85 -12.39
CA GLU A 40 21.87 12.82 -10.92
C GLU A 40 21.07 11.64 -10.40
N TYR A 41 21.72 10.75 -9.67
CA TYR A 41 21.07 9.62 -9.02
C TYR A 41 20.80 9.95 -7.56
N GLY A 42 19.65 9.53 -7.06
CA GLY A 42 19.26 9.80 -5.69
C GLY A 42 18.44 8.68 -5.07
N ILE A 43 18.51 8.59 -3.77
CA ILE A 43 17.65 7.74 -2.96
C ILE A 43 16.86 8.65 -2.03
N LYS A 44 15.56 8.42 -1.94
CA LYS A 44 14.67 9.12 -1.02
C LYS A 44 13.99 8.11 -0.13
N ALA A 45 13.91 8.42 1.14
CA ALA A 45 13.07 7.71 2.09
C ALA A 45 12.08 8.71 2.67
N GLY A 46 10.87 8.26 2.91
CA GLY A 46 9.82 9.13 3.41
C GLY A 46 8.76 8.37 4.19
N PHE A 47 7.97 9.12 4.90
CA PHE A 47 6.75 8.63 5.51
C PHE A 47 5.60 9.58 5.19
N SER A 48 4.41 9.02 5.12
CA SER A 48 3.17 9.78 4.98
C SER A 48 2.10 9.22 5.91
N ILE A 49 1.15 10.05 6.26
CA ILE A 49 -0.04 9.66 7.02
C ILE A 49 -1.21 9.78 6.06
N GLY A 50 -1.90 8.69 5.82
CA GLY A 50 -3.01 8.69 4.87
C GLY A 50 -3.72 7.35 4.80
N GLY A 51 -4.79 7.34 4.07
CA GLY A 51 -5.59 6.16 3.79
C GLY A 51 -6.46 6.39 2.57
N THR A 52 -7.19 5.37 2.20
CA THR A 52 -8.15 5.42 1.08
C THR A 52 -9.57 5.38 1.63
N SER A 53 -10.46 6.16 1.05
CA SER A 53 -11.89 6.08 1.35
C SER A 53 -12.64 5.75 0.06
N PRO A 54 -13.50 4.72 0.05
CA PRO A 54 -14.37 4.48 -1.09
C PRO A 54 -15.39 5.63 -1.18
N LEU A 55 -15.48 6.25 -2.33
CA LEU A 55 -16.51 7.25 -2.64
C LEU A 55 -17.26 6.84 -3.92
N PRO A 56 -18.61 6.77 -3.90
CA PRO A 56 -19.49 7.00 -2.75
C PRO A 56 -19.41 5.87 -1.71
N LEU A 57 -19.72 6.18 -0.46
CA LEU A 57 -19.83 5.18 0.59
C LEU A 57 -20.91 4.15 0.24
N PRO A 58 -20.64 2.84 0.44
CA PRO A 58 -21.66 1.81 0.28
C PRO A 58 -22.89 2.10 1.16
N LYS A 59 -24.06 1.85 0.61
CA LYS A 59 -25.36 2.12 1.28
C LYS A 59 -25.56 1.34 2.58
N GLU A 60 -24.83 0.27 2.77
CA GLU A 60 -24.83 -0.57 3.95
C GLU A 60 -24.14 0.12 5.13
N ILE A 61 -23.21 1.04 4.89
CA ILE A 61 -22.53 1.81 5.94
C ILE A 61 -23.45 2.91 6.41
N ARG A 62 -23.82 2.87 7.69
CA ARG A 62 -24.70 3.85 8.34
C ARG A 62 -23.92 4.96 9.01
N LYS A 63 -22.76 4.61 9.55
CA LYS A 63 -21.91 5.54 10.28
C LYS A 63 -20.47 5.03 10.25
N ILE A 64 -19.53 5.92 10.08
CA ILE A 64 -18.12 5.66 10.34
C ILE A 64 -17.87 6.07 11.79
N ASP A 65 -17.54 5.10 12.63
CA ASP A 65 -17.32 5.31 14.06
C ASP A 65 -15.88 5.74 14.33
N SER A 66 -14.92 5.18 13.61
CA SER A 66 -13.50 5.52 13.71
C SER A 66 -12.79 5.35 12.37
N TYR A 67 -11.86 6.24 12.11
CA TYR A 67 -10.96 6.16 10.98
C TYR A 67 -9.53 6.48 11.43
N ALA A 68 -8.68 5.48 11.38
CA ALA A 68 -7.29 5.61 11.75
C ALA A 68 -6.40 5.40 10.50
N PRO A 69 -5.89 6.49 9.90
CA PRO A 69 -4.90 6.40 8.84
C PRO A 69 -3.61 5.78 9.39
N GLY A 70 -3.03 4.86 8.65
CA GLY A 70 -1.77 4.26 9.02
C GLY A 70 -0.58 5.13 8.62
N ILE A 71 0.56 4.86 9.23
CA ILE A 71 1.83 5.42 8.78
C ILE A 71 2.27 4.62 7.56
N ALA A 72 2.43 5.29 6.45
CA ALA A 72 2.98 4.76 5.22
C ALA A 72 4.46 5.07 5.13
N ILE A 73 5.26 4.06 4.86
CA ILE A 73 6.70 4.19 4.64
C ILE A 73 6.97 4.04 3.14
N SER A 74 7.87 4.84 2.61
CA SER A 74 8.28 4.76 1.22
C SER A 74 9.80 4.86 1.08
N ILE A 75 10.32 4.13 0.10
CA ILE A 75 11.69 4.24 -0.38
C ILE A 75 11.66 4.38 -1.89
N GLU A 76 12.46 5.31 -2.43
CA GLU A 76 12.50 5.64 -3.85
C GLU A 76 13.95 5.74 -4.32
N GLY A 77 14.28 5.00 -5.38
CA GLY A 77 15.45 5.27 -6.20
C GLY A 77 15.05 6.14 -7.38
N ASN A 78 15.82 7.17 -7.71
CA ASN A 78 15.49 8.06 -8.82
C ASN A 78 16.73 8.52 -9.59
N ALA A 79 16.49 8.89 -10.84
CA ALA A 79 17.47 9.48 -11.75
C ALA A 79 16.89 10.78 -12.30
N THR A 80 17.65 11.84 -12.23
CA THR A 80 17.28 13.17 -12.74
C THR A 80 18.20 13.56 -13.87
N LYS A 81 17.66 13.95 -15.02
CA LYS A 81 18.36 14.56 -16.13
C LYS A 81 18.04 16.02 -16.19
N TRP A 82 19.06 16.89 -16.15
CA TRP A 82 18.93 18.31 -16.36
C TRP A 82 19.17 18.63 -17.85
N PHE A 83 18.23 19.34 -18.45
CA PHE A 83 18.29 19.76 -19.86
C PHE A 83 18.97 21.12 -20.00
N ASP A 84 18.77 21.97 -18.98
CA ASP A 84 19.38 23.28 -18.83
C ASP A 84 19.57 23.61 -17.32
N PRO A 85 20.15 24.74 -16.94
CA PRO A 85 20.36 25.11 -15.54
C PRO A 85 19.09 25.19 -14.67
N LYS A 86 17.91 25.29 -15.30
CA LYS A 86 16.62 25.44 -14.60
C LYS A 86 15.70 24.25 -14.74
N TRP A 87 15.70 23.58 -15.91
CA TRP A 87 14.75 22.51 -16.23
C TRP A 87 15.38 21.15 -16.22
N GLY A 88 14.69 20.19 -15.63
CA GLY A 88 15.09 18.77 -15.64
C GLY A 88 13.89 17.86 -15.50
N MET A 89 14.12 16.59 -15.69
CA MET A 89 13.14 15.52 -15.50
C MET A 89 13.71 14.45 -14.59
N THR A 90 12.88 14.00 -13.65
CA THR A 90 13.19 12.87 -12.77
C THR A 90 12.28 11.70 -13.09
N VAL A 91 12.87 10.52 -13.21
CA VAL A 91 12.16 9.25 -13.22
C VAL A 91 12.62 8.43 -12.03
N GLY A 92 11.72 7.73 -11.38
CA GLY A 92 12.05 6.95 -10.20
C GLY A 92 11.30 5.63 -10.13
N VAL A 93 11.71 4.82 -9.18
CA VAL A 93 11.01 3.61 -8.74
C VAL A 93 10.85 3.71 -7.24
N ARG A 94 9.60 3.68 -6.79
CA ARG A 94 9.23 3.81 -5.37
C ARG A 94 8.49 2.58 -4.91
N LEU A 95 8.90 2.04 -3.78
CA LEU A 95 8.14 1.09 -2.99
C LEU A 95 7.47 1.85 -1.85
N GLU A 96 6.17 1.71 -1.71
CA GLU A 96 5.41 2.36 -0.64
C GLU A 96 4.33 1.42 -0.10
N ASN A 97 4.07 1.49 1.19
CA ASN A 97 2.95 0.83 1.81
C ASN A 97 1.90 1.86 2.26
N LYS A 98 0.63 1.46 2.22
CA LYS A 98 -0.50 2.28 2.69
C LYS A 98 -1.39 1.41 3.56
N ASN A 99 -1.56 1.84 4.79
CA ASN A 99 -2.32 1.10 5.80
C ASN A 99 -3.42 1.99 6.35
N MET A 100 -4.57 1.39 6.64
CA MET A 100 -5.64 2.06 7.36
C MET A 100 -6.45 1.07 8.18
N THR A 101 -7.08 1.59 9.23
CA THR A 101 -8.08 0.86 10.00
C THR A 101 -9.34 1.71 10.05
N THR A 102 -10.47 1.09 9.77
CA THR A 102 -11.77 1.76 9.80
C THR A 102 -12.73 0.95 10.65
N GLU A 103 -13.46 1.62 11.52
CA GLU A 103 -14.59 1.05 12.24
C GLU A 103 -15.87 1.73 11.77
N ALA A 104 -16.88 0.96 11.49
CA ALA A 104 -18.14 1.45 10.98
C ALA A 104 -19.32 0.63 11.52
N THR A 105 -20.43 1.29 11.73
CA THR A 105 -21.73 0.63 11.96
C THR A 105 -22.41 0.39 10.63
N VAL A 106 -22.74 -0.87 10.36
CA VAL A 106 -23.38 -1.31 9.12
C VAL A 106 -24.76 -1.90 9.36
N LYS A 107 -25.59 -1.87 8.33
CA LYS A 107 -26.90 -2.51 8.30
C LYS A 107 -27.08 -3.25 6.98
N ASN A 108 -27.50 -4.51 7.09
CA ASN A 108 -27.69 -5.41 5.94
C ASN A 108 -26.42 -5.58 5.10
N TYR A 109 -25.27 -5.63 5.73
CA TYR A 109 -24.00 -5.91 5.08
C TYR A 109 -23.92 -7.38 4.72
N GLY A 110 -23.86 -7.69 3.41
CA GLY A 110 -23.77 -9.05 2.91
C GLY A 110 -22.46 -9.69 3.34
N MET A 111 -22.52 -10.83 4.01
CA MET A 111 -21.35 -11.61 4.38
C MET A 111 -21.60 -13.09 4.23
N LYS A 112 -20.52 -13.84 4.06
CA LYS A 112 -20.46 -15.28 3.97
C LYS A 112 -19.55 -15.79 5.08
N ILE A 113 -20.07 -16.63 5.94
CA ILE A 113 -19.31 -17.28 7.00
C ILE A 113 -18.97 -18.69 6.50
N ILE A 114 -17.70 -19.03 6.55
CA ILE A 114 -17.22 -20.37 6.20
C ILE A 114 -16.80 -21.05 7.50
N ASN A 115 -17.45 -22.16 7.82
CA ASN A 115 -17.11 -22.94 9.00
C ASN A 115 -15.85 -23.78 8.74
N THR A 116 -15.11 -24.12 9.79
CA THR A 116 -13.95 -25.03 9.75
C THR A 116 -14.25 -26.37 9.09
N ASN A 117 -15.50 -26.80 9.09
CA ASN A 117 -15.97 -28.02 8.44
C ASN A 117 -16.40 -27.83 6.97
N GLY A 118 -16.13 -26.66 6.36
CA GLY A 118 -16.50 -26.36 4.98
C GLY A 118 -17.97 -25.99 4.75
N GLY A 119 -18.77 -25.87 5.82
CA GLY A 119 -20.14 -25.36 5.72
C GLY A 119 -20.14 -23.84 5.48
N GLU A 120 -20.97 -23.41 4.52
CA GLU A 120 -21.13 -22.00 4.16
C GLU A 120 -22.46 -21.46 4.69
N LEU A 121 -22.43 -20.31 5.32
CA LEU A 121 -23.60 -19.59 5.75
C LEU A 121 -23.57 -18.16 5.20
N GLN A 122 -24.49 -17.84 4.31
CA GLN A 122 -24.67 -16.49 3.80
C GLN A 122 -25.70 -15.75 4.63
N GLY A 123 -25.45 -14.45 4.86
CA GLY A 123 -26.38 -13.64 5.63
C GLY A 123 -26.12 -12.13 5.50
N LEU A 124 -26.98 -11.39 6.17
CA LEU A 124 -26.94 -9.94 6.24
C LEU A 124 -26.58 -9.51 7.66
N TRP A 125 -25.38 -8.96 7.82
CA TRP A 125 -24.90 -8.48 9.10
C TRP A 125 -25.45 -7.09 9.42
N THR A 126 -25.82 -6.89 10.67
CA THR A 126 -26.16 -5.58 11.23
C THR A 126 -25.43 -5.44 12.56
N GLY A 127 -24.53 -4.47 12.67
CA GLY A 127 -23.67 -4.27 13.83
C GLY A 127 -22.38 -3.52 13.48
N GLY A 128 -21.38 -3.67 14.32
CA GLY A 128 -20.05 -3.10 14.10
C GLY A 128 -19.22 -3.92 13.13
N VAL A 129 -18.40 -3.23 12.32
CA VAL A 129 -17.39 -3.82 11.43
C VAL A 129 -16.09 -3.04 11.61
N LYS A 130 -15.02 -3.75 11.92
CA LYS A 130 -13.68 -3.21 11.94
C LYS A 130 -12.90 -3.81 10.78
N THR A 131 -12.34 -2.96 9.94
CA THR A 131 -11.60 -3.35 8.74
C THR A 131 -10.19 -2.80 8.81
N LYS A 132 -9.22 -3.62 8.49
CA LYS A 132 -7.81 -3.26 8.38
C LYS A 132 -7.34 -3.56 6.97
N VAL A 133 -6.87 -2.53 6.29
CA VAL A 133 -6.32 -2.62 4.93
C VAL A 133 -4.82 -2.37 5.00
N LYS A 134 -4.05 -3.21 4.31
CA LYS A 134 -2.60 -3.08 4.14
C LYS A 134 -2.29 -3.31 2.68
N ASN A 135 -1.82 -2.28 2.00
CA ASN A 135 -1.47 -2.36 0.60
C ASN A 135 -0.03 -1.92 0.38
N SER A 136 0.69 -2.64 -0.49
CA SER A 136 2.03 -2.28 -0.93
C SER A 136 2.01 -2.00 -2.42
N TYR A 137 2.65 -0.90 -2.82
CA TYR A 137 2.66 -0.41 -4.20
C TYR A 137 4.08 -0.28 -4.74
N LEU A 138 4.23 -0.64 -6.00
CA LEU A 138 5.36 -0.23 -6.84
C LEU A 138 4.90 0.98 -7.65
N THR A 139 5.53 2.12 -7.45
CA THR A 139 5.17 3.38 -8.08
C THR A 139 6.32 3.90 -8.95
N ILE A 140 6.00 4.31 -10.16
CA ILE A 140 6.93 4.92 -11.10
C ILE A 140 6.53 6.38 -11.29
N PRO A 141 7.18 7.33 -10.57
CA PRO A 141 6.98 8.76 -10.79
C PRO A 141 7.77 9.25 -11.99
N VAL A 142 7.16 10.15 -12.77
CA VAL A 142 7.81 10.91 -13.85
C VAL A 142 7.53 12.38 -13.57
N VAL A 143 8.56 13.13 -13.20
CA VAL A 143 8.40 14.46 -12.60
C VAL A 143 9.26 15.47 -13.32
N ALA A 144 8.65 16.55 -13.80
CA ALA A 144 9.36 17.73 -14.28
C ALA A 144 9.85 18.55 -13.08
N ASN A 145 11.08 19.01 -13.17
CA ASN A 145 11.71 19.85 -12.15
C ASN A 145 12.01 21.22 -12.71
N TYR A 146 11.74 22.24 -11.91
CA TYR A 146 12.08 23.62 -12.22
C TYR A 146 12.82 24.27 -11.06
N LYS A 147 14.08 24.69 -11.28
CA LYS A 147 14.85 25.45 -10.29
C LYS A 147 14.45 26.92 -10.35
N ILE A 148 13.73 27.38 -9.33
CA ILE A 148 13.38 28.80 -9.16
C ILE A 148 14.66 29.57 -8.73
N SER A 149 15.42 28.98 -7.83
CA SER A 149 16.71 29.51 -7.34
C SER A 149 17.58 28.35 -6.86
N ASN A 150 18.80 28.64 -6.41
CA ASN A 150 19.69 27.60 -5.83
C ASN A 150 19.11 26.94 -4.56
N ARG A 151 18.08 27.53 -3.94
CA ARG A 151 17.45 27.00 -2.72
C ARG A 151 16.08 26.41 -2.96
N TRP A 152 15.42 26.78 -4.06
CA TRP A 152 14.04 26.39 -4.33
C TRP A 152 13.91 25.65 -5.65
N LYS A 153 13.33 24.45 -5.57
CA LYS A 153 12.99 23.61 -6.70
C LYS A 153 11.52 23.25 -6.63
N LEU A 154 10.80 23.47 -7.70
CA LEU A 154 9.44 23.00 -7.91
C LEU A 154 9.50 21.70 -8.69
N SER A 155 8.71 20.71 -8.29
CA SER A 155 8.62 19.40 -8.94
C SER A 155 7.16 19.02 -9.08
N ALA A 156 6.74 18.67 -10.30
CA ALA A 156 5.38 18.23 -10.59
C ALA A 156 5.38 17.20 -11.72
N GLY A 157 4.47 16.23 -11.64
CA GLY A 157 4.34 15.23 -12.69
C GLY A 157 3.41 14.09 -12.32
N PRO A 158 3.05 13.27 -13.30
CA PRO A 158 2.25 12.07 -13.09
C PRO A 158 3.07 10.96 -12.44
N TYR A 159 2.36 9.95 -11.94
CA TYR A 159 2.91 8.68 -11.52
C TYR A 159 1.98 7.55 -11.90
N ILE A 160 2.53 6.36 -12.05
CA ILE A 160 1.80 5.11 -12.23
C ILE A 160 2.12 4.22 -11.06
N SER A 161 1.10 3.66 -10.42
CA SER A 161 1.27 2.73 -9.28
C SER A 161 0.66 1.39 -9.60
N TYR A 162 1.41 0.34 -9.32
CA TYR A 162 0.96 -1.05 -9.39
C TYR A 162 0.88 -1.64 -8.00
N LEU A 163 -0.25 -2.27 -7.67
CA LEU A 163 -0.47 -2.94 -6.39
C LEU A 163 0.25 -4.29 -6.41
N ILE A 164 1.30 -4.44 -5.60
CA ILE A 164 2.11 -5.67 -5.53
C ILE A 164 1.68 -6.60 -4.40
N GLU A 165 1.13 -6.03 -3.34
CA GLU A 165 0.62 -6.79 -2.20
C GLU A 165 -0.64 -6.12 -1.69
N ARG A 166 -1.66 -6.92 -1.44
CA ARG A 166 -2.91 -6.48 -0.85
C ARG A 166 -3.20 -7.32 0.39
N GLY A 167 -3.63 -6.67 1.43
CA GLY A 167 -4.07 -7.32 2.65
C GLY A 167 -5.36 -6.67 3.14
N PHE A 168 -6.34 -7.51 3.36
CA PHE A 168 -7.62 -7.11 3.91
C PHE A 168 -7.95 -8.06 5.05
N SER A 169 -8.24 -7.53 6.22
CA SER A 169 -8.63 -8.31 7.40
C SER A 169 -9.50 -7.48 8.31
N GLY A 170 -10.18 -8.14 9.22
CA GLY A 170 -11.00 -7.45 10.20
C GLY A 170 -11.88 -8.40 10.96
N HIS A 171 -12.86 -7.82 11.65
CA HIS A 171 -13.87 -8.56 12.37
C HIS A 171 -15.16 -7.77 12.42
N VAL A 172 -16.25 -8.49 12.60
CA VAL A 172 -17.57 -7.94 12.90
C VAL A 172 -17.90 -8.21 14.36
N TYR A 173 -18.56 -7.26 15.01
CA TYR A 173 -18.82 -7.28 16.46
C TYR A 173 -20.13 -6.58 16.80
N ASP A 174 -20.63 -6.82 18.00
CA ASP A 174 -21.83 -6.17 18.56
C ASP A 174 -23.02 -6.14 17.59
N GLY A 175 -23.33 -7.29 17.00
CA GLY A 175 -24.35 -7.34 16.00
C GLY A 175 -25.06 -8.69 15.90
N HIS A 176 -25.77 -8.84 14.80
CA HIS A 176 -26.49 -10.07 14.49
C HIS A 176 -26.54 -10.31 12.99
N LEU A 177 -26.54 -11.59 12.63
CA LEU A 177 -26.73 -12.06 11.27
C LEU A 177 -28.21 -12.35 11.03
N ARG A 178 -28.69 -11.99 9.84
CA ARG A 178 -30.02 -12.34 9.36
C ARG A 178 -29.91 -13.19 8.13
N THR A 179 -30.85 -14.10 7.90
CA THR A 179 -30.97 -14.82 6.65
C THR A 179 -31.25 -13.85 5.49
N PRO A 180 -30.72 -14.11 4.29
CA PRO A 180 -30.93 -13.23 3.14
C PRO A 180 -32.31 -13.42 2.50
N ASP A 181 -33.14 -14.31 3.02
CA ASP A 181 -34.48 -14.59 2.57
C ASP A 181 -35.45 -13.44 2.92
N GLN A 182 -36.67 -13.50 2.39
CA GLN A 182 -37.71 -12.49 2.64
C GLN A 182 -38.14 -12.44 4.12
N THR A 183 -37.90 -13.49 4.90
CA THR A 183 -38.28 -13.53 6.31
C THR A 183 -37.32 -12.72 7.17
N GLY A 184 -36.06 -12.57 6.74
CA GLY A 184 -35.02 -11.83 7.48
C GLY A 184 -34.82 -12.34 8.90
N SER A 185 -35.04 -13.64 9.11
CA SER A 185 -34.94 -14.27 10.44
C SER A 185 -33.54 -14.14 11.01
N ARG A 186 -33.44 -13.92 12.31
CA ARG A 186 -32.15 -13.92 12.99
C ARG A 186 -31.55 -15.32 12.96
N VAL A 187 -30.30 -15.41 12.57
CA VAL A 187 -29.52 -16.64 12.69
C VAL A 187 -29.10 -16.77 14.15
N VAL A 188 -29.55 -17.84 14.79
CA VAL A 188 -29.15 -18.18 16.15
C VAL A 188 -28.11 -19.30 16.06
N PHE A 189 -26.93 -19.03 16.56
CA PHE A 189 -25.90 -20.04 16.69
C PHE A 189 -26.14 -20.85 17.96
N SER A 190 -26.05 -22.17 17.85
CA SER A 190 -26.11 -23.04 19.05
C SER A 190 -24.79 -22.92 19.79
N GLY A 191 -24.79 -22.21 20.88
CA GLY A 191 -23.63 -21.85 21.68
C GLY A 191 -23.68 -20.37 22.07
N GLU A 192 -22.68 -19.87 22.71
CA GLU A 192 -22.60 -18.50 23.17
C GLU A 192 -22.95 -17.50 22.06
N SER A 193 -23.57 -16.39 22.41
CA SER A 193 -23.83 -15.29 21.51
C SER A 193 -22.50 -14.78 20.98
N ILE A 194 -22.15 -15.18 19.76
CA ILE A 194 -20.88 -14.82 19.15
C ILE A 194 -20.96 -13.36 18.78
N ALA A 195 -20.21 -12.57 19.49
CA ALA A 195 -20.13 -11.14 19.30
C ALA A 195 -19.11 -10.75 18.21
N THR A 196 -18.25 -11.67 17.77
CA THR A 196 -17.11 -11.33 16.92
C THR A 196 -16.79 -12.42 15.92
N TYR A 197 -16.59 -12.03 14.65
CA TYR A 197 -16.09 -12.89 13.58
C TYR A 197 -14.90 -12.20 12.93
N ASP A 198 -13.78 -12.93 12.81
CA ASP A 198 -12.63 -12.47 12.08
C ASP A 198 -12.77 -12.82 10.60
N PHE A 199 -12.24 -11.95 9.74
CA PHE A 199 -12.18 -12.19 8.30
C PHE A 199 -10.86 -11.71 7.71
N SER A 200 -10.44 -12.35 6.63
CA SER A 200 -9.26 -11.96 5.86
C SER A 200 -9.46 -12.34 4.40
N GLU A 201 -8.78 -11.65 3.50
CA GLU A 201 -8.72 -12.01 2.10
C GLU A 201 -7.75 -13.19 1.93
N ASN A 202 -8.18 -14.25 1.27
CA ASN A 202 -7.34 -15.38 0.91
C ASN A 202 -6.55 -15.11 -0.38
N SER A 203 -5.67 -16.03 -0.78
CA SER A 203 -4.84 -15.91 -1.99
C SER A 203 -5.65 -15.82 -3.30
N ASN A 204 -6.91 -16.21 -3.28
CA ASN A 204 -7.82 -16.15 -4.44
C ASN A 204 -8.67 -14.88 -4.47
N GLY A 205 -8.54 -14.01 -3.47
CA GLY A 205 -9.34 -12.81 -3.33
C GLY A 205 -10.71 -13.02 -2.70
N ASP A 206 -11.00 -14.22 -2.21
CA ASP A 206 -12.21 -14.50 -1.44
C ASP A 206 -12.00 -14.12 0.03
N TYR A 207 -13.05 -13.68 0.70
CA TYR A 207 -13.01 -13.29 2.11
C TYR A 207 -13.48 -14.46 2.98
N ASN A 208 -12.68 -14.82 3.98
CA ASN A 208 -12.99 -15.85 4.98
C ASN A 208 -13.43 -15.21 6.29
#